data_b9802c2ac769e38bb120f810672552c8
#
_entry.id   b9802c2ac769e38bb120f810672552c8
#
_cell.length_a   1.000
_cell.length_b   1.000
_cell.length_c   1.000
_cell.angle_alpha   90.00
_cell.angle_beta   90.00
_cell.angle_gamma   90.00
#
_symmetry.space_group_name_H-M   'P 1'
#
loop_
_entity.id
_entity.type
_entity.pdbx_description
1 polymer ?
#
loop_
_entity_poly.entity_id
_entity_poly.type
_entity_poly.pdbx_seq_one_letter_code
_entity_poly.pdbx_strand_id
1 'polypeptide(L)'
;MSTAPEFPELSCYLLPGHTTTPADAIEEAKQAEALGLGKVWLSERFDVKDAGVICSAALAVTDTIHVATAGTNIHTRHPMVLATMCSSLHYLSAGRFELGLARGVAIRNQLMGLTNVGNAQLVEGLTLLRKLWRGEKVMGHEGKMGNLPYLSMGDWMDADIP
;
A
#
# COMPACT_ATOMS: atom_id res chain seq x y z
N MET A 1 20.62 -4.42 18.40
CA MET A 1 20.88 -3.12 17.77
C MET A 1 20.52 -3.26 16.32
N SER A 2 19.49 -2.56 15.86
CA SER A 2 19.13 -2.57 14.45
C SER A 2 20.22 -1.84 13.67
N THR A 3 20.87 -2.53 12.74
CA THR A 3 21.89 -1.94 11.87
C THR A 3 21.21 -1.45 10.59
N ALA A 4 21.62 -0.30 10.07
CA ALA A 4 21.15 0.19 8.78
C ALA A 4 21.38 -0.88 7.70
N PRO A 5 20.53 -0.91 6.64
CA PRO A 5 20.71 -1.85 5.53
C PRO A 5 22.11 -1.73 4.91
N GLU A 6 22.73 -2.87 4.59
CA GLU A 6 24.03 -2.90 3.93
C GLU A 6 23.93 -2.49 2.45
N PHE A 7 22.78 -2.85 1.82
CA PHE A 7 22.49 -2.58 0.42
C PHE A 7 21.15 -1.84 0.28
N PRO A 8 21.08 -0.57 0.71
CA PRO A 8 19.83 0.19 0.76
C PRO A 8 19.17 0.40 -0.62
N GLU A 9 19.95 0.35 -1.69
CA GLU A 9 19.48 0.47 -3.07
C GLU A 9 18.93 -0.83 -3.65
N LEU A 10 19.19 -1.98 -3.03
CA LEU A 10 18.70 -3.28 -3.49
C LEU A 10 17.35 -3.62 -2.87
N SER A 11 16.55 -4.32 -3.63
CA SER A 11 15.22 -4.74 -3.22
C SER A 11 14.81 -6.07 -3.84
N CYS A 12 13.85 -6.76 -3.22
CA CYS A 12 13.27 -7.96 -3.78
C CYS A 12 11.75 -7.97 -3.66
N TYR A 13 11.09 -8.90 -4.37
CA TYR A 13 9.65 -9.13 -4.24
C TYR A 13 9.37 -10.20 -3.20
N LEU A 14 8.39 -9.94 -2.33
CA LEU A 14 7.77 -10.97 -1.49
C LEU A 14 6.77 -11.78 -2.30
N LEU A 15 6.75 -13.08 -2.06
CA LEU A 15 5.82 -14.03 -2.68
C LEU A 15 5.83 -13.93 -4.22
N PRO A 16 6.97 -14.07 -4.89
CA PRO A 16 7.03 -13.96 -6.35
C PRO A 16 6.20 -15.07 -7.02
N GLY A 17 5.52 -14.73 -8.11
CA GLY A 17 4.75 -15.71 -8.89
C GLY A 17 3.52 -16.25 -8.17
N HIS A 18 3.35 -17.58 -8.21
CA HIS A 18 2.30 -18.30 -7.49
C HIS A 18 2.86 -18.81 -6.16
N THR A 19 2.29 -18.29 -5.07
CA THR A 19 2.62 -18.79 -3.73
C THR A 19 1.59 -19.83 -3.29
N THR A 20 2.04 -20.82 -2.52
CA THR A 20 1.17 -21.83 -1.91
C THR A 20 0.55 -21.35 -0.61
N THR A 21 1.24 -20.42 0.08
CA THR A 21 0.76 -19.81 1.31
C THR A 21 1.25 -18.37 1.44
N PRO A 22 0.38 -17.42 1.86
CA PRO A 22 0.81 -16.06 2.16
C PRO A 22 1.72 -15.97 3.39
N ALA A 23 1.79 -17.00 4.22
CA ALA A 23 2.64 -17.02 5.41
C ALA A 23 4.14 -16.98 5.08
N ASP A 24 4.54 -17.44 3.89
CA ASP A 24 5.93 -17.40 3.43
C ASP A 24 6.51 -15.98 3.41
N ALA A 25 5.65 -14.95 3.24
CA ALA A 25 6.07 -13.56 3.27
C ALA A 25 6.79 -13.15 4.57
N ILE A 26 6.44 -13.77 5.68
CA ILE A 26 7.05 -13.48 7.00
C ILE A 26 8.52 -13.86 6.99
N GLU A 27 8.81 -15.05 6.51
CA GLU A 27 10.19 -15.56 6.49
C GLU A 27 11.02 -14.90 5.37
N GLU A 28 10.40 -14.66 4.20
CA GLU A 28 11.04 -13.92 3.10
C GLU A 28 11.42 -12.48 3.52
N ALA A 29 10.56 -11.79 4.27
CA ALA A 29 10.85 -10.44 4.76
C ALA A 29 12.03 -10.42 5.74
N LYS A 30 12.08 -11.38 6.69
CA LYS A 30 13.20 -11.53 7.62
C LYS A 30 14.51 -11.84 6.89
N GLN A 31 14.47 -12.75 5.90
CA GLN A 31 15.64 -13.09 5.10
C GLN A 31 16.14 -11.89 4.28
N ALA A 32 15.23 -11.11 3.68
CA ALA A 32 15.58 -9.89 2.95
C ALA A 32 16.28 -8.88 3.85
N GLU A 33 15.76 -8.67 5.07
CA GLU A 33 16.39 -7.80 6.06
C GLU A 33 17.77 -8.34 6.51
N ALA A 34 17.86 -9.63 6.80
CA ALA A 34 19.13 -10.28 7.19
C ALA A 34 20.21 -10.22 6.10
N LEU A 35 19.78 -10.18 4.83
CA LEU A 35 20.67 -9.95 3.68
C LEU A 35 21.06 -8.48 3.49
N GLY A 36 20.58 -7.59 4.33
CA GLY A 36 20.90 -6.17 4.26
C GLY A 36 20.20 -5.40 3.14
N LEU A 37 19.10 -5.94 2.57
CA LEU A 37 18.35 -5.24 1.53
C LEU A 37 17.60 -4.03 2.11
N GLY A 38 17.46 -2.95 1.32
CA GLY A 38 16.78 -1.73 1.75
C GLY A 38 15.26 -1.83 1.69
N LYS A 39 14.71 -2.68 0.78
CA LYS A 39 13.27 -2.69 0.54
C LYS A 39 12.76 -4.05 0.04
N VAL A 40 11.52 -4.36 0.41
CA VAL A 40 10.74 -5.45 -0.19
C VAL A 40 9.47 -4.90 -0.84
N TRP A 41 9.05 -5.55 -1.93
CA TRP A 41 7.88 -5.18 -2.72
C TRP A 41 6.83 -6.27 -2.67
N LEU A 42 5.56 -5.88 -2.55
CA LEU A 42 4.44 -6.80 -2.63
C LEU A 42 3.47 -6.39 -3.75
N SER A 43 3.26 -7.27 -4.73
CA SER A 43 2.18 -7.14 -5.70
C SER A 43 0.87 -7.66 -5.12
N GLU A 44 -0.16 -6.82 -5.05
CA GLU A 44 -1.49 -7.26 -4.62
C GLU A 44 -2.11 -8.21 -5.65
N ARG A 45 -2.68 -9.30 -5.16
CA ARG A 45 -3.47 -10.26 -5.95
C ARG A 45 -4.68 -10.71 -5.14
N PHE A 46 -5.85 -10.35 -5.58
CA PHE A 46 -7.10 -10.53 -4.84
C PHE A 46 -7.46 -11.98 -4.51
N ASP A 47 -6.92 -12.92 -5.26
CA ASP A 47 -7.11 -14.36 -5.05
C ASP A 47 -6.17 -14.96 -4.00
N VAL A 48 -5.05 -14.30 -3.67
CA VAL A 48 -4.02 -14.86 -2.80
C VAL A 48 -3.44 -13.85 -1.81
N LYS A 49 -3.22 -12.59 -2.22
CA LYS A 49 -2.39 -11.62 -1.53
C LYS A 49 -3.11 -10.30 -1.31
N ASP A 50 -3.67 -10.09 -0.12
CA ASP A 50 -4.11 -8.77 0.32
C ASP A 50 -2.89 -7.94 0.77
N ALA A 51 -2.73 -6.75 0.18
CA ALA A 51 -1.57 -5.91 0.43
C ALA A 51 -1.50 -5.41 1.88
N GLY A 52 -2.63 -5.02 2.46
CA GLY A 52 -2.66 -4.52 3.84
C GLY A 52 -2.23 -5.58 4.84
N VAL A 53 -2.77 -6.79 4.70
CA VAL A 53 -2.49 -7.91 5.62
C VAL A 53 -1.02 -8.34 5.53
N ILE A 54 -0.50 -8.54 4.32
CA ILE A 54 0.86 -9.07 4.17
C ILE A 54 1.91 -8.00 4.49
N CYS A 55 1.71 -6.74 4.06
CA CYS A 55 2.62 -5.66 4.44
C CYS A 55 2.64 -5.45 5.96
N SER A 56 1.49 -5.56 6.65
CA SER A 56 1.44 -5.52 8.13
C SER A 56 2.30 -6.60 8.77
N ALA A 57 2.16 -7.84 8.28
CA ALA A 57 2.91 -8.98 8.81
C ALA A 57 4.42 -8.80 8.59
N ALA A 58 4.84 -8.38 7.39
CA ALA A 58 6.24 -8.14 7.07
C ALA A 58 6.84 -7.02 7.95
N LEU A 59 6.13 -5.90 8.09
CA LEU A 59 6.56 -4.77 8.93
C LEU A 59 6.66 -5.12 10.42
N ALA A 60 5.77 -6.01 10.90
CA ALA A 60 5.74 -6.42 12.31
C ALA A 60 6.91 -7.35 12.71
N VAL A 61 7.56 -8.01 11.75
CA VAL A 61 8.65 -8.98 11.99
C VAL A 61 10.01 -8.47 11.54
N THR A 62 10.09 -7.24 11.09
CA THR A 62 11.32 -6.58 10.62
C THR A 62 11.50 -5.22 11.32
N ASP A 63 12.74 -4.75 11.40
CA ASP A 63 13.11 -3.55 12.15
C ASP A 63 13.54 -2.37 11.26
N THR A 64 14.16 -2.63 10.13
CA THR A 64 14.82 -1.61 9.30
C THR A 64 14.37 -1.59 7.85
N ILE A 65 14.02 -2.73 7.27
CA ILE A 65 13.68 -2.85 5.86
C ILE A 65 12.36 -2.11 5.55
N HIS A 66 12.32 -1.37 4.45
CA HIS A 66 11.10 -0.77 3.94
C HIS A 66 10.20 -1.81 3.26
N VAL A 67 8.91 -1.65 3.42
CA VAL A 67 7.91 -2.53 2.79
C VAL A 67 6.99 -1.69 1.92
N ALA A 68 6.96 -2.00 0.63
CA ALA A 68 6.19 -1.25 -0.35
C ALA A 68 5.21 -2.12 -1.12
N THR A 69 4.09 -1.55 -1.52
CA THR A 69 3.20 -2.20 -2.49
C THR A 69 3.62 -1.90 -3.92
N ALA A 70 3.50 -2.91 -4.83
CA ALA A 70 3.89 -2.74 -6.23
C ALA A 70 2.94 -3.50 -7.19
N GLY A 71 1.67 -3.12 -7.21
CA GLY A 71 1.00 -2.03 -6.51
C GLY A 71 -0.35 -2.45 -6.03
N THR A 72 -0.90 -1.66 -5.13
CA THR A 72 -2.28 -1.79 -4.66
C THR A 72 -3.25 -1.18 -5.66
N ASN A 73 -4.37 -1.86 -5.92
CA ASN A 73 -5.37 -1.35 -6.85
C ASN A 73 -6.19 -0.23 -6.21
N ILE A 74 -6.19 0.94 -6.87
CA ILE A 74 -6.75 2.19 -6.32
C ILE A 74 -8.26 2.12 -6.03
N HIS A 75 -9.02 1.29 -6.74
CA HIS A 75 -10.49 1.32 -6.63
C HIS A 75 -11.10 0.05 -6.01
N THR A 76 -10.29 -0.87 -5.51
CA THR A 76 -10.80 -2.04 -4.78
C THR A 76 -11.11 -1.74 -3.32
N ARG A 77 -10.64 -0.59 -2.83
CA ARG A 77 -10.95 -0.08 -1.50
C ARG A 77 -11.50 1.34 -1.61
N HIS A 78 -12.45 1.68 -0.76
CA HIS A 78 -12.90 3.06 -0.62
C HIS A 78 -11.70 3.96 -0.27
N PRO A 79 -11.57 5.19 -0.82
CA PRO A 79 -10.43 6.08 -0.55
C PRO A 79 -10.13 6.27 0.93
N MET A 80 -11.17 6.39 1.76
CA MET A 80 -11.01 6.49 3.22
C MET A 80 -10.38 5.26 3.83
N VAL A 81 -10.80 4.06 3.40
CA VAL A 81 -10.26 2.78 3.91
C VAL A 81 -8.80 2.62 3.48
N LEU A 82 -8.48 2.99 2.24
CA LEU A 82 -7.11 2.95 1.73
C LEU A 82 -6.22 3.95 2.48
N ALA A 83 -6.69 5.18 2.68
CA ALA A 83 -5.95 6.20 3.42
C ALA A 83 -5.66 5.74 4.85
N THR A 84 -6.66 5.18 5.56
CA THR A 84 -6.50 4.65 6.93
C THR A 84 -5.54 3.47 6.98
N MET A 85 -5.61 2.55 6.03
CA MET A 85 -4.67 1.43 5.94
C MET A 85 -3.23 1.93 5.84
N CYS A 86 -2.97 2.87 4.93
CA CYS A 86 -1.63 3.41 4.72
C CYS A 86 -1.11 4.17 5.95
N SER A 87 -1.91 5.03 6.56
CA SER A 87 -1.50 5.75 7.76
C SER A 87 -1.23 4.83 8.94
N SER A 88 -2.06 3.80 9.13
CA SER A 88 -1.84 2.78 10.16
C SER A 88 -0.51 2.06 9.96
N LEU A 89 -0.22 1.60 8.74
CA LEU A 89 1.04 0.95 8.40
C LEU A 89 2.24 1.87 8.58
N HIS A 90 2.10 3.14 8.18
CA HIS A 90 3.14 4.15 8.34
C HIS A 90 3.50 4.37 9.82
N TYR A 91 2.51 4.63 10.66
CA TYR A 91 2.76 4.86 12.09
C TYR A 91 3.23 3.61 12.83
N LEU A 92 2.64 2.45 12.57
CA LEU A 92 3.06 1.18 13.19
C LEU A 92 4.50 0.80 12.83
N SER A 93 4.97 1.20 11.66
CA SER A 93 6.32 0.87 11.17
C SER A 93 7.35 1.99 11.34
N ALA A 94 7.00 3.09 12.01
CA ALA A 94 7.85 4.28 12.11
C ALA A 94 8.33 4.80 10.74
N GLY A 95 7.42 4.84 9.76
CA GLY A 95 7.66 5.41 8.44
C GLY A 95 8.25 4.45 7.39
N ARG A 96 8.35 3.15 7.67
CA ARG A 96 8.93 2.17 6.73
C ARG A 96 7.95 1.66 5.65
N PHE A 97 6.67 2.02 5.73
CA PHE A 97 5.68 1.66 4.72
C PHE A 97 5.68 2.65 3.55
N GLU A 98 5.60 2.13 2.32
CA GLU A 98 5.44 2.93 1.10
C GLU A 98 4.28 2.42 0.25
N LEU A 99 3.45 3.34 -0.26
CA LEU A 99 2.31 2.99 -1.10
C LEU A 99 2.64 3.12 -2.58
N GLY A 100 2.70 1.99 -3.29
CA GLY A 100 2.63 1.95 -4.74
C GLY A 100 1.21 1.68 -5.23
N LEU A 101 0.66 2.53 -6.07
CA LEU A 101 -0.68 2.42 -6.63
C LEU A 101 -0.67 1.87 -8.04
N ALA A 102 -1.69 1.09 -8.36
CA ALA A 102 -1.91 0.53 -9.69
C ALA A 102 -3.36 0.66 -10.13
N ARG A 103 -3.57 0.57 -11.45
CA ARG A 103 -4.90 0.54 -12.06
C ARG A 103 -5.54 -0.85 -12.02
N GLY A 104 -4.76 -1.85 -11.65
CA GLY A 104 -5.14 -3.26 -11.80
C GLY A 104 -5.06 -3.74 -13.27
N VAL A 105 -5.29 -5.02 -13.46
CA VAL A 105 -5.32 -5.67 -14.78
C VAL A 105 -6.75 -5.66 -15.29
N ALA A 106 -6.98 -5.03 -16.44
CA ALA A 106 -8.31 -4.77 -16.98
C ALA A 106 -9.22 -6.01 -17.04
N ILE A 107 -8.71 -7.13 -17.53
CA ILE A 107 -9.49 -8.37 -17.59
C ILE A 107 -9.86 -8.91 -16.21
N ARG A 108 -8.99 -8.79 -15.22
CA ARG A 108 -9.28 -9.19 -13.84
C ARG A 108 -10.34 -8.30 -13.20
N ASN A 109 -10.23 -6.98 -13.42
CA ASN A 109 -11.23 -6.03 -12.95
C ASN A 109 -12.62 -6.39 -13.50
N GLN A 110 -12.72 -6.64 -14.80
CA GLN A 110 -13.98 -7.04 -15.45
C GLN A 110 -14.55 -8.33 -14.88
N LEU A 111 -13.72 -9.36 -14.68
CA LEU A 111 -14.17 -10.64 -14.09
C LEU A 111 -14.66 -10.48 -12.64
N MET A 112 -14.18 -9.47 -11.92
CA MET A 112 -14.63 -9.11 -10.56
C MET A 112 -15.81 -8.14 -10.56
N GLY A 113 -16.37 -7.77 -11.72
CA GLY A 113 -17.42 -6.78 -11.81
C GLY A 113 -16.98 -5.34 -11.57
N LEU A 114 -15.67 -5.07 -11.62
CA LEU A 114 -15.11 -3.73 -11.44
C LEU A 114 -14.91 -3.02 -12.77
N THR A 115 -15.06 -1.70 -12.75
CA THR A 115 -14.73 -0.86 -13.90
C THR A 115 -13.22 -0.73 -14.10
N ASN A 116 -12.78 -0.49 -15.34
CA ASN A 116 -11.38 -0.23 -15.60
C ASN A 116 -10.97 1.17 -15.12
N VAL A 117 -9.81 1.24 -14.49
CA VAL A 117 -9.23 2.50 -14.00
C VAL A 117 -8.37 3.14 -15.08
N GLY A 118 -8.71 4.37 -15.44
CA GLY A 118 -7.87 5.22 -16.30
C GLY A 118 -6.82 6.01 -15.51
N ASN A 119 -5.87 6.63 -16.23
CA ASN A 119 -4.84 7.46 -15.60
C ASN A 119 -5.43 8.64 -14.81
N ALA A 120 -6.48 9.28 -15.35
CA ALA A 120 -7.13 10.39 -14.67
C ALA A 120 -7.74 9.98 -13.31
N GLN A 121 -8.33 8.78 -13.23
CA GLN A 121 -8.84 8.23 -11.98
C GLN A 121 -7.73 7.90 -10.99
N LEU A 122 -6.60 7.38 -11.46
CA LEU A 122 -5.43 7.13 -10.61
C LEU A 122 -4.87 8.43 -10.01
N VAL A 123 -4.74 9.47 -10.83
CA VAL A 123 -4.27 10.79 -10.38
C VAL A 123 -5.26 11.42 -9.39
N GLU A 124 -6.56 11.33 -9.67
CA GLU A 124 -7.62 11.82 -8.78
C GLU A 124 -7.58 11.11 -7.43
N GLY A 125 -7.48 9.76 -7.44
CA GLY A 125 -7.40 8.97 -6.22
C GLY A 125 -6.16 9.32 -5.39
N LEU A 126 -4.99 9.45 -6.02
CA LEU A 126 -3.77 9.88 -5.32
C LEU A 126 -3.91 11.28 -4.72
N THR A 127 -4.56 12.20 -5.45
CA THR A 127 -4.83 13.56 -4.96
C THR A 127 -5.72 13.54 -3.71
N LEU A 128 -6.77 12.70 -3.72
CA LEU A 128 -7.65 12.53 -2.56
C LEU A 128 -6.89 11.95 -1.36
N LEU A 129 -6.08 10.91 -1.55
CA LEU A 129 -5.27 10.32 -0.48
C LEU A 129 -4.33 11.36 0.14
N ARG A 130 -3.61 12.12 -0.67
CA ARG A 130 -2.70 13.16 -0.18
C ARG A 130 -3.41 14.26 0.60
N LYS A 131 -4.61 14.68 0.18
CA LYS A 131 -5.43 15.62 0.95
C LYS A 131 -5.78 15.04 2.32
N LEU A 132 -6.23 13.79 2.36
CA LEU A 132 -6.60 13.12 3.60
C LEU A 132 -5.41 13.01 4.57
N TRP A 133 -4.23 12.65 4.06
CA TRP A 133 -3.01 12.53 4.89
C TRP A 133 -2.48 13.87 5.41
N ARG A 134 -2.80 14.98 4.75
CA ARG A 134 -2.52 16.34 5.26
C ARG A 134 -3.59 16.87 6.23
N GLY A 135 -4.55 16.04 6.62
CA GLY A 135 -5.65 16.47 7.48
C GLY A 135 -6.71 17.33 6.78
N GLU A 136 -6.62 17.48 5.46
CA GLU A 136 -7.60 18.27 4.71
C GLU A 136 -8.96 17.56 4.68
N LYS A 137 -10.04 18.34 4.81
CA LYS A 137 -11.41 17.86 4.63
C LYS A 137 -11.75 17.85 3.14
N VAL A 138 -12.22 16.73 2.63
CA VAL A 138 -12.78 16.61 1.28
C VAL A 138 -14.29 16.75 1.40
N MET A 139 -14.87 17.76 0.74
CA MET A 139 -16.29 18.07 0.80
C MET A 139 -16.88 18.16 -0.60
N GLY A 140 -18.01 17.45 -0.83
CA GLY A 140 -18.73 17.50 -2.09
C GLY A 140 -17.92 17.10 -3.32
N HIS A 141 -17.02 16.12 -3.17
CA HIS A 141 -16.22 15.65 -4.30
C HIS A 141 -17.08 14.85 -5.27
N GLU A 142 -17.07 15.26 -6.51
CA GLU A 142 -17.69 14.57 -7.64
C GLU A 142 -16.62 14.26 -8.69
N GLY A 143 -16.40 12.97 -8.98
CA GLY A 143 -15.35 12.59 -9.89
C GLY A 143 -15.37 11.11 -10.26
N LYS A 144 -14.29 10.66 -10.85
CA LYS A 144 -14.12 9.25 -11.29
C LYS A 144 -13.89 8.29 -10.13
N MET A 145 -13.47 8.81 -8.96
CA MET A 145 -13.40 8.03 -7.72
C MET A 145 -14.76 7.91 -7.02
N GLY A 146 -15.80 8.51 -7.58
CA GLY A 146 -17.17 8.49 -7.08
C GLY A 146 -17.65 9.83 -6.55
N ASN A 147 -18.86 9.81 -6.02
CA ASN A 147 -19.44 10.93 -5.31
C ASN A 147 -19.17 10.77 -3.81
N LEU A 148 -18.33 11.64 -3.27
CA LEU A 148 -17.84 11.56 -1.89
C LEU A 148 -18.29 12.82 -1.14
N PRO A 149 -19.46 12.79 -0.48
CA PRO A 149 -20.04 13.97 0.16
C PRO A 149 -19.13 14.57 1.23
N TYR A 150 -18.45 13.71 2.01
CA TYR A 150 -17.52 14.13 3.05
C TYR A 150 -16.52 13.05 3.39
N LEU A 151 -15.23 13.40 3.40
CA LEU A 151 -14.15 12.55 3.94
C LEU A 151 -13.23 13.39 4.84
N SER A 152 -12.79 12.81 5.97
CA SER A 152 -11.80 13.42 6.86
C SER A 152 -11.16 12.33 7.71
N MET A 153 -9.85 12.37 7.87
CA MET A 153 -9.13 11.45 8.76
C MET A 153 -8.97 11.99 10.19
N GLY A 154 -9.49 13.19 10.47
CA GLY A 154 -9.36 13.85 11.77
C GLY A 154 -8.06 14.64 11.92
N ASP A 155 -7.96 15.38 13.01
CA ASP A 155 -6.91 16.37 13.25
C ASP A 155 -5.57 15.75 13.70
N TRP A 156 -5.51 14.41 13.89
CA TRP A 156 -4.30 13.70 14.29
C TRP A 156 -3.37 13.35 13.11
N MET A 157 -3.86 13.52 11.90
CA MET A 157 -3.07 13.30 10.68
C MET A 157 -2.31 14.57 10.32
N ASP A 158 -0.99 14.49 10.35
CA ASP A 158 -0.08 15.58 10.02
C ASP A 158 1.04 15.17 9.05
N ALA A 159 1.06 13.92 8.62
CA ALA A 159 2.13 13.38 7.80
C ALA A 159 1.66 13.00 6.38
N ASP A 160 2.43 13.43 5.37
CA ASP A 160 2.36 12.84 4.03
C ASP A 160 2.99 11.45 4.06
N ILE A 161 2.26 10.46 3.56
CA ILE A 161 2.75 9.09 3.39
C ILE A 161 3.37 9.00 2.00
N PRO A 162 4.64 8.60 1.88
CA PRO A 162 5.35 8.50 0.60
C PRO A 162 4.83 7.36 -0.28
#